data_2d0f4ce30c12ade5e70a5aeac8c93bf9
#
_entry.id   2d0f4ce30c12ade5e70a5aeac8c93bf9
#
_cell.length_a   1.000
_cell.length_b   1.000
_cell.length_c   1.000
_cell.angle_alpha   90.00
_cell.angle_beta   90.00
_cell.angle_gamma   90.00
#
_symmetry.space_group_name_H-M   'P 1'
#
loop_
_entity.id
_entity.type
_entity.pdbx_description
1 polymer ?
#
loop_
_entity_poly.entity_id
_entity_poly.type
_entity_poly.pdbx_seq_one_letter_code
_entity_poly.pdbx_strand_id
1 'polypeptide(L)'
;MVYDIELMKSLGFNTLRKHIKIEPLRWYYHCDRLGMLVWQDMVSGGGIYDKAAISLPLVFGNAHKDSDYAYFAREEVRGREAYTRELGETVSLLYNSPCVAMWVPFNEGWGQFDANKAVDTIRMMDDTRTIDHASGWHDQKGGDVKSLHVYYKPYRYAKDTIGRAVVLSEFGGYSQHLPEHSFSPKEFGYKRFQTADALVSAFEKLYEREVIPAKAKGLAAAIYTQLSDVEQETNGFVTYDREVVKMDLERVRAINAKLSDAKKPEPDKTQTLEQADETNVIV
;
A
#
# COMPACT_ATOMS: atom_id res chain seq x y z
N MET A 1 14.80 -7.75 -11.19
CA MET A 1 13.45 -8.32 -11.05
C MET A 1 13.42 -9.40 -9.99
N VAL A 2 13.99 -10.62 -10.24
CA VAL A 2 14.01 -11.71 -9.22
C VAL A 2 14.80 -11.28 -7.99
N TYR A 3 15.96 -10.69 -8.16
CA TYR A 3 16.81 -10.15 -7.08
C TYR A 3 16.01 -9.28 -6.09
N ASP A 4 15.17 -8.36 -6.57
CA ASP A 4 14.40 -7.46 -5.71
C ASP A 4 13.42 -8.26 -4.83
N ILE A 5 12.75 -9.28 -5.41
CA ILE A 5 11.80 -10.14 -4.68
C ILE A 5 12.53 -11.00 -3.64
N GLU A 6 13.64 -11.62 -4.04
CA GLU A 6 14.45 -12.47 -3.16
C GLU A 6 15.05 -11.67 -2.01
N LEU A 7 15.55 -10.46 -2.28
CA LEU A 7 16.07 -9.57 -1.25
C LEU A 7 14.97 -9.24 -0.22
N MET A 8 13.81 -8.76 -0.66
CA MET A 8 12.72 -8.42 0.27
C MET A 8 12.24 -9.64 1.06
N LYS A 9 12.14 -10.80 0.42
CA LYS A 9 11.80 -12.06 1.10
C LYS A 9 12.83 -12.42 2.16
N SER A 10 14.13 -12.29 1.84
CA SER A 10 15.23 -12.57 2.76
C SER A 10 15.25 -11.64 3.98
N LEU A 11 14.69 -10.45 3.85
CA LEU A 11 14.55 -9.46 4.92
C LEU A 11 13.30 -9.68 5.80
N GLY A 12 12.49 -10.71 5.49
CA GLY A 12 11.29 -11.05 6.24
C GLY A 12 10.02 -10.29 5.78
N PHE A 13 10.07 -9.58 4.67
CA PHE A 13 8.86 -9.04 4.06
C PHE A 13 8.08 -10.16 3.37
N ASN A 14 6.77 -10.10 3.44
CA ASN A 14 5.87 -11.08 2.84
C ASN A 14 4.97 -10.51 1.75
N THR A 15 4.97 -9.20 1.55
CA THR A 15 4.09 -8.49 0.63
C THR A 15 4.85 -7.38 -0.09
N LEU A 16 4.59 -7.26 -1.39
CA LEU A 16 5.00 -6.12 -2.21
C LEU A 16 3.75 -5.40 -2.75
N ARG A 17 3.73 -4.08 -2.70
CA ARG A 17 2.74 -3.30 -3.41
C ARG A 17 3.32 -2.86 -4.74
N LYS A 18 2.64 -3.19 -5.83
CA LYS A 18 3.00 -2.75 -7.17
C LYS A 18 2.28 -1.43 -7.46
N HIS A 19 3.03 -0.35 -7.26
CA HIS A 19 2.51 1.03 -7.27
C HIS A 19 2.25 1.51 -8.71
N ILE A 20 0.98 1.73 -9.04
CA ILE A 20 0.47 2.34 -10.30
C ILE A 20 1.11 1.72 -11.57
N LYS A 21 1.46 0.44 -11.55
CA LYS A 21 2.20 -0.22 -12.62
C LYS A 21 1.81 -1.70 -12.73
N ILE A 22 1.75 -2.20 -13.95
CA ILE A 22 1.65 -3.64 -14.24
C ILE A 22 3.02 -4.13 -14.71
N GLU A 23 3.47 -5.24 -14.13
CA GLU A 23 4.71 -5.87 -14.52
C GLU A 23 4.49 -6.95 -15.60
N PRO A 24 5.54 -7.38 -16.33
CA PRO A 24 5.46 -8.58 -17.14
C PRO A 24 5.05 -9.80 -16.31
N LEU A 25 4.24 -10.72 -16.87
CA LEU A 25 3.69 -11.89 -16.16
C LEU A 25 4.75 -12.73 -15.44
N ARG A 26 5.98 -12.80 -15.96
CA ARG A 26 7.10 -13.48 -15.30
C ARG A 26 7.46 -12.91 -13.91
N TRP A 27 7.14 -11.63 -13.64
CA TRP A 27 7.34 -11.05 -12.32
C TRP A 27 6.36 -11.66 -11.31
N TYR A 28 5.09 -11.77 -11.68
CA TYR A 28 4.06 -12.41 -10.86
C TYR A 28 4.35 -13.90 -10.67
N TYR A 29 4.80 -14.60 -11.72
CA TYR A 29 5.26 -15.98 -11.61
C TYR A 29 6.37 -16.13 -10.54
N HIS A 30 7.32 -15.21 -10.47
CA HIS A 30 8.36 -15.27 -9.44
C HIS A 30 7.81 -14.94 -8.05
N CYS A 31 6.83 -14.04 -7.92
CA CYS A 31 6.12 -13.79 -6.67
C CYS A 31 5.37 -15.04 -6.21
N ASP A 32 4.65 -15.72 -7.12
CA ASP A 32 3.96 -17.00 -6.85
C ASP A 32 4.96 -18.05 -6.34
N ARG A 33 6.03 -18.28 -7.10
CA ARG A 33 7.05 -19.28 -6.77
C ARG A 33 7.75 -19.03 -5.44
N LEU A 34 7.97 -17.76 -5.09
CA LEU A 34 8.68 -17.37 -3.86
C LEU A 34 7.74 -17.13 -2.68
N GLY A 35 6.43 -17.20 -2.89
CA GLY A 35 5.42 -16.94 -1.85
C GLY A 35 5.44 -15.48 -1.37
N MET A 36 5.56 -14.52 -2.30
CA MET A 36 5.49 -13.10 -2.05
C MET A 36 4.11 -12.59 -2.46
N LEU A 37 3.32 -12.09 -1.51
CA LEU A 37 2.01 -11.51 -1.80
C LEU A 37 2.16 -10.19 -2.55
N VAL A 38 1.17 -9.86 -3.37
CA VAL A 38 1.16 -8.63 -4.17
C VAL A 38 -0.13 -7.85 -3.93
N TRP A 39 0.01 -6.57 -3.62
CA TRP A 39 -1.06 -5.59 -3.77
C TRP A 39 -0.88 -4.93 -5.11
N GLN A 40 -1.86 -5.07 -5.99
CA GLN A 40 -1.77 -4.63 -7.37
C GLN A 40 -2.57 -3.34 -7.57
N ASP A 41 -1.86 -2.24 -7.77
CA ASP A 41 -2.49 -0.99 -8.18
C ASP A 41 -2.90 -1.05 -9.66
N MET A 42 -4.02 -0.41 -9.96
CA MET A 42 -4.36 -0.10 -11.34
C MET A 42 -3.51 1.06 -11.85
N VAL A 43 -3.21 1.06 -13.13
CA VAL A 43 -2.55 2.20 -13.78
C VAL A 43 -3.55 3.34 -13.82
N SER A 44 -3.29 4.39 -13.04
CA SER A 44 -4.19 5.52 -12.88
C SER A 44 -3.49 6.82 -13.26
N GLY A 45 -4.24 7.76 -13.80
CA GLY A 45 -3.80 9.07 -14.20
C GLY A 45 -4.98 9.90 -14.68
N GLY A 46 -4.77 11.17 -14.93
CA GLY A 46 -5.80 12.11 -15.40
C GLY A 46 -5.18 13.27 -16.16
N GLY A 47 -5.88 14.40 -16.22
CA GLY A 47 -5.38 15.64 -16.79
C GLY A 47 -4.39 16.36 -15.88
N ILE A 48 -4.39 17.69 -15.91
CA ILE A 48 -3.57 18.50 -14.99
C ILE A 48 -4.22 18.52 -13.62
N TYR A 49 -3.51 18.00 -12.61
CA TYR A 49 -4.03 17.88 -11.25
C TYR A 49 -4.03 19.22 -10.51
N ASP A 50 -5.10 19.48 -9.77
CA ASP A 50 -5.08 20.48 -8.72
C ASP A 50 -4.19 19.98 -7.56
N LYS A 51 -3.25 20.84 -7.14
CA LYS A 51 -2.39 20.53 -5.97
C LYS A 51 -3.22 20.31 -4.69
N ALA A 52 -4.39 20.90 -4.60
CA ALA A 52 -5.31 20.68 -3.49
C ALA A 52 -5.77 19.20 -3.41
N ALA A 53 -6.04 18.56 -4.55
CA ALA A 53 -6.49 17.18 -4.60
C ALA A 53 -5.42 16.18 -4.12
N ILE A 54 -4.16 16.42 -4.46
CA ILE A 54 -3.05 15.48 -4.25
C ILE A 54 -2.15 15.81 -3.06
N SER A 55 -2.14 17.06 -2.57
CA SER A 55 -1.22 17.48 -1.51
C SER A 55 -1.90 17.88 -0.20
N LEU A 56 -3.08 18.51 -0.24
CA LEU A 56 -3.78 18.92 0.99
C LEU A 56 -4.16 17.74 1.90
N PRO A 57 -4.60 16.58 1.42
CA PRO A 57 -4.94 15.45 2.27
C PRO A 57 -3.76 14.94 3.08
N LEU A 58 -2.54 15.08 2.59
CA LEU A 58 -1.32 14.72 3.32
C LEU A 58 -1.22 15.44 4.67
N VAL A 59 -1.69 16.70 4.74
CA VAL A 59 -1.63 17.55 5.92
C VAL A 59 -2.94 17.51 6.72
N PHE A 60 -4.07 17.67 6.04
CA PHE A 60 -5.38 17.90 6.67
C PHE A 60 -6.28 16.66 6.70
N GLY A 61 -5.99 15.61 5.93
CA GLY A 61 -6.76 14.37 5.92
C GLY A 61 -8.17 14.50 5.35
N ASN A 62 -8.43 15.51 4.52
CA ASN A 62 -9.75 15.75 3.95
C ASN A 62 -10.09 14.72 2.86
N ALA A 63 -11.30 14.16 2.91
CA ALA A 63 -11.88 13.39 1.81
C ALA A 63 -12.78 14.29 0.97
N HIS A 64 -12.56 14.32 -0.35
CA HIS A 64 -13.44 14.95 -1.32
C HIS A 64 -14.25 13.87 -2.05
N LYS A 65 -15.47 14.20 -2.50
CA LYS A 65 -16.30 13.25 -3.25
C LYS A 65 -15.70 13.05 -4.65
N ASP A 66 -15.43 11.82 -5.00
CA ASP A 66 -14.79 11.46 -6.26
C ASP A 66 -15.74 11.43 -7.48
N SER A 67 -16.98 11.81 -7.28
CA SER A 67 -17.90 12.21 -8.35
C SER A 67 -17.65 13.63 -8.87
N ASP A 68 -16.81 14.43 -8.21
CA ASP A 68 -16.31 15.70 -8.71
C ASP A 68 -15.12 15.46 -9.62
N TYR A 69 -15.41 15.13 -10.88
CA TYR A 69 -14.40 14.76 -11.85
C TYR A 69 -13.42 15.89 -12.18
N ALA A 70 -13.83 17.14 -12.08
CA ALA A 70 -12.96 18.29 -12.32
C ALA A 70 -11.86 18.37 -11.24
N TYR A 71 -12.24 18.19 -9.97
CA TYR A 71 -11.29 18.20 -8.86
C TYR A 71 -10.20 17.13 -8.99
N PHE A 72 -10.53 15.97 -9.54
CA PHE A 72 -9.61 14.86 -9.73
C PHE A 72 -9.00 14.76 -11.14
N ALA A 73 -9.14 15.79 -11.97
CA ALA A 73 -8.64 15.84 -13.35
C ALA A 73 -9.16 14.66 -14.23
N ARG A 74 -10.44 14.32 -14.06
CA ARG A 74 -11.15 13.21 -14.76
C ARG A 74 -12.41 13.66 -15.50
N GLU A 75 -12.49 14.92 -15.91
CA GLU A 75 -13.65 15.46 -16.63
C GLU A 75 -13.89 14.75 -17.98
N GLU A 76 -12.82 14.30 -18.63
CA GLU A 76 -12.91 13.66 -19.93
C GLU A 76 -13.55 12.25 -19.82
N VAL A 77 -14.68 12.08 -20.50
CA VAL A 77 -15.44 10.81 -20.51
C VAL A 77 -14.62 9.66 -21.07
N ARG A 78 -13.93 9.88 -22.20
CA ARG A 78 -13.10 8.83 -22.83
C ARG A 78 -11.98 8.34 -21.91
N GLY A 79 -11.39 9.23 -21.11
CA GLY A 79 -10.36 8.86 -20.13
C GLY A 79 -10.92 7.97 -19.01
N ARG A 80 -12.17 8.24 -18.55
CA ARG A 80 -12.85 7.37 -17.58
C ARG A 80 -13.24 6.02 -18.18
N GLU A 81 -13.74 5.99 -19.42
CA GLU A 81 -14.07 4.75 -20.14
C GLU A 81 -12.82 3.90 -20.41
N ALA A 82 -11.70 4.53 -20.82
CA ALA A 82 -10.43 3.85 -21.00
C ALA A 82 -9.93 3.21 -19.70
N TYR A 83 -9.95 3.96 -18.60
CA TYR A 83 -9.57 3.44 -17.29
C TYR A 83 -10.43 2.24 -16.88
N THR A 84 -11.76 2.33 -17.03
CA THR A 84 -12.67 1.23 -16.65
C THR A 84 -12.40 -0.03 -17.48
N ARG A 85 -12.12 0.12 -18.77
CA ARG A 85 -11.72 -1.00 -19.62
C ARG A 85 -10.39 -1.60 -19.19
N GLU A 86 -9.37 -0.78 -18.98
CA GLU A 86 -8.03 -1.22 -18.54
C GLU A 86 -8.04 -1.88 -17.16
N LEU A 87 -8.89 -1.41 -16.24
CA LEU A 87 -9.14 -2.07 -14.96
C LEU A 87 -9.64 -3.50 -15.18
N GLY A 88 -10.65 -3.69 -16.03
CA GLY A 88 -11.17 -5.02 -16.35
C GLY A 88 -10.13 -5.91 -17.04
N GLU A 89 -9.36 -5.38 -17.99
CA GLU A 89 -8.27 -6.09 -18.66
C GLU A 89 -7.17 -6.51 -17.66
N THR A 90 -6.82 -5.64 -16.70
CA THR A 90 -5.83 -5.93 -15.66
C THR A 90 -6.29 -7.05 -14.74
N VAL A 91 -7.54 -7.00 -14.26
CA VAL A 91 -8.10 -8.06 -13.42
C VAL A 91 -8.11 -9.38 -14.19
N SER A 92 -8.57 -9.39 -15.44
CA SER A 92 -8.59 -10.58 -16.29
C SER A 92 -7.19 -11.16 -16.53
N LEU A 93 -6.20 -10.30 -16.82
CA LEU A 93 -4.82 -10.71 -17.08
C LEU A 93 -4.18 -11.38 -15.86
N LEU A 94 -4.43 -10.85 -14.66
CA LEU A 94 -3.77 -11.27 -13.42
C LEU A 94 -4.64 -12.19 -12.56
N TYR A 95 -5.83 -12.55 -13.00
CA TYR A 95 -6.77 -13.39 -12.25
C TYR A 95 -6.12 -14.71 -11.79
N ASN A 96 -5.34 -15.35 -12.67
CA ASN A 96 -4.65 -16.61 -12.40
C ASN A 96 -3.26 -16.44 -11.76
N SER A 97 -2.97 -15.28 -11.18
CA SER A 97 -1.74 -15.04 -10.39
C SER A 97 -2.06 -15.14 -8.89
N PRO A 98 -1.81 -16.28 -8.23
CA PRO A 98 -2.16 -16.49 -6.81
C PRO A 98 -1.50 -15.50 -5.85
N CYS A 99 -0.36 -14.93 -6.21
CA CYS A 99 0.33 -13.92 -5.40
C CYS A 99 -0.47 -12.62 -5.25
N VAL A 100 -1.34 -12.28 -6.20
CA VAL A 100 -2.18 -11.09 -6.10
C VAL A 100 -3.21 -11.32 -4.99
N ALA A 101 -3.07 -10.56 -3.90
CA ALA A 101 -3.91 -10.68 -2.71
C ALA A 101 -4.91 -9.52 -2.56
N MET A 102 -4.61 -8.39 -3.20
CA MET A 102 -5.41 -7.17 -3.11
C MET A 102 -5.37 -6.38 -4.41
N TRP A 103 -6.53 -5.88 -4.83
CA TRP A 103 -6.67 -4.91 -5.92
C TRP A 103 -6.73 -3.49 -5.36
N VAL A 104 -6.01 -2.56 -5.99
CA VAL A 104 -5.96 -1.15 -5.57
C VAL A 104 -6.32 -0.24 -6.75
N PRO A 105 -7.60 0.13 -6.93
CA PRO A 105 -8.05 0.98 -8.03
C PRO A 105 -7.40 2.35 -8.08
N PHE A 106 -7.29 3.04 -6.94
CA PHE A 106 -6.80 4.41 -6.90
C PHE A 106 -5.78 4.64 -5.78
N ASN A 107 -4.85 5.55 -6.05
CA ASN A 107 -3.82 6.01 -5.12
C ASN A 107 -3.87 7.52 -4.97
N GLU A 108 -3.92 8.02 -3.72
CA GLU A 108 -3.71 9.43 -3.34
C GLU A 108 -4.53 10.46 -4.12
N GLY A 109 -5.69 10.06 -4.64
CA GLY A 109 -6.53 10.94 -5.44
C GLY A 109 -6.01 11.21 -6.87
N TRP A 110 -4.89 10.61 -7.30
CA TRP A 110 -4.37 10.75 -8.65
C TRP A 110 -5.34 10.19 -9.69
N GLY A 111 -6.17 11.06 -10.26
CA GLY A 111 -7.19 10.68 -11.21
C GLY A 111 -8.28 9.77 -10.64
N GLN A 112 -8.56 9.87 -9.34
CA GLN A 112 -9.62 9.12 -8.69
C GLN A 112 -11.00 9.55 -9.18
N PHE A 113 -11.87 8.61 -9.43
CA PHE A 113 -13.28 8.86 -9.74
C PHE A 113 -14.12 7.61 -9.47
N ASP A 114 -15.32 7.79 -8.98
CA ASP A 114 -16.29 6.70 -8.78
C ASP A 114 -15.68 5.42 -8.16
N ALA A 115 -14.83 5.55 -7.14
CA ALA A 115 -14.06 4.44 -6.59
C ALA A 115 -14.93 3.26 -6.15
N ASN A 116 -16.13 3.52 -5.63
CA ASN A 116 -17.05 2.45 -5.26
C ASN A 116 -17.60 1.69 -6.48
N LYS A 117 -17.79 2.36 -7.64
CA LYS A 117 -18.16 1.65 -8.89
C LYS A 117 -16.99 0.80 -9.41
N ALA A 118 -15.74 1.25 -9.23
CA ALA A 118 -14.57 0.43 -9.55
C ALA A 118 -14.54 -0.84 -8.67
N VAL A 119 -14.85 -0.72 -7.38
CA VAL A 119 -15.01 -1.88 -6.47
C VAL A 119 -16.07 -2.84 -7.00
N ASP A 120 -17.25 -2.36 -7.36
CA ASP A 120 -18.34 -3.18 -7.88
C ASP A 120 -17.92 -3.91 -9.16
N THR A 121 -17.20 -3.21 -10.07
CA THR A 121 -16.66 -3.80 -11.30
C THR A 121 -15.68 -4.93 -11.00
N ILE A 122 -14.75 -4.71 -10.08
CA ILE A 122 -13.79 -5.75 -9.67
C ILE A 122 -14.52 -6.94 -9.05
N ARG A 123 -15.48 -6.71 -8.14
CA ARG A 123 -16.26 -7.77 -7.48
C ARG A 123 -17.02 -8.66 -8.45
N MET A 124 -17.54 -8.11 -9.56
CA MET A 124 -18.19 -8.90 -10.60
C MET A 124 -17.21 -9.83 -11.34
N MET A 125 -15.92 -9.51 -11.36
CA MET A 125 -14.87 -10.27 -12.06
C MET A 125 -14.08 -11.18 -11.11
N ASP A 126 -13.87 -10.72 -9.86
CA ASP A 126 -13.10 -11.40 -8.82
C ASP A 126 -13.66 -11.06 -7.45
N ASP A 127 -14.39 -12.00 -6.86
CA ASP A 127 -14.96 -11.92 -5.52
C ASP A 127 -14.06 -12.56 -4.44
N THR A 128 -12.88 -13.04 -4.83
CA THR A 128 -11.99 -13.80 -3.96
C THR A 128 -10.92 -12.95 -3.28
N ARG A 129 -10.54 -11.82 -3.87
CA ARG A 129 -9.49 -10.93 -3.38
C ARG A 129 -10.04 -9.71 -2.68
N THR A 130 -9.26 -9.18 -1.74
CA THR A 130 -9.61 -7.92 -1.06
C THR A 130 -9.37 -6.72 -1.98
N ILE A 131 -10.07 -5.60 -1.68
CA ILE A 131 -10.00 -4.38 -2.48
C ILE A 131 -9.72 -3.18 -1.56
N ASP A 132 -8.64 -2.44 -1.86
CA ASP A 132 -8.34 -1.11 -1.32
C ASP A 132 -8.81 -0.05 -2.31
N HIS A 133 -10.04 0.42 -2.19
CA HIS A 133 -10.71 1.25 -3.19
C HIS A 133 -10.03 2.60 -3.47
N ALA A 134 -9.40 3.21 -2.45
CA ALA A 134 -8.75 4.51 -2.50
C ALA A 134 -7.60 4.56 -1.50
N SER A 135 -6.40 4.15 -1.93
CA SER A 135 -5.24 4.06 -1.07
C SER A 135 -4.77 5.45 -0.64
N GLY A 136 -4.63 5.63 0.67
CA GLY A 136 -4.09 6.84 1.29
C GLY A 136 -5.14 7.83 1.75
N TRP A 137 -5.81 8.50 0.84
CA TRP A 137 -6.82 9.52 1.16
C TRP A 137 -7.99 9.55 0.16
N HIS A 138 -8.91 10.51 0.36
CA HIS A 138 -10.19 10.56 -0.35
C HIS A 138 -11.05 9.30 -0.21
N ASP A 139 -11.02 8.69 0.99
CA ASP A 139 -11.81 7.51 1.34
C ASP A 139 -13.32 7.73 1.09
N GLN A 140 -13.89 6.97 0.16
CA GLN A 140 -15.32 6.95 -0.16
C GLN A 140 -16.07 5.89 0.68
N LYS A 141 -15.44 5.34 1.73
CA LYS A 141 -15.95 4.31 2.64
C LYS A 141 -16.37 3.00 1.94
N GLY A 142 -15.72 2.72 0.82
CA GLY A 142 -15.86 1.44 0.10
C GLY A 142 -14.72 0.48 0.38
N GLY A 143 -14.69 -0.62 -0.38
CA GLY A 143 -13.66 -1.65 -0.27
C GLY A 143 -13.64 -2.39 1.06
N ASP A 144 -12.59 -3.18 1.27
CA ASP A 144 -12.46 -4.07 2.44
C ASP A 144 -11.54 -3.50 3.50
N VAL A 145 -10.73 -2.49 3.15
CA VAL A 145 -9.74 -1.91 4.05
C VAL A 145 -9.91 -0.40 4.17
N LYS A 146 -9.54 0.12 5.33
CA LYS A 146 -9.24 1.53 5.54
C LYS A 146 -7.75 1.72 5.39
N SER A 147 -7.37 2.33 4.29
CA SER A 147 -6.00 2.51 3.86
C SER A 147 -5.48 3.89 4.27
N LEU A 148 -4.25 3.96 4.76
CA LEU A 148 -3.63 5.19 5.27
C LEU A 148 -2.21 5.35 4.72
N HIS A 149 -1.85 6.59 4.32
CA HIS A 149 -0.48 7.02 4.04
C HIS A 149 0.01 7.93 5.16
N VAL A 150 1.13 7.59 5.79
CA VAL A 150 1.65 8.35 6.93
C VAL A 150 3.16 8.54 6.81
N TYR A 151 3.61 9.79 6.56
CA TYR A 151 5.00 10.12 6.34
C TYR A 151 5.59 11.12 7.34
N TYR A 152 4.94 12.26 7.55
CA TYR A 152 5.49 13.39 8.31
C TYR A 152 5.15 13.39 9.79
N LYS A 153 4.13 12.63 10.20
CA LYS A 153 3.64 12.58 11.58
C LYS A 153 3.71 11.15 12.14
N PRO A 154 3.85 10.97 13.44
CA PRO A 154 3.78 9.64 14.03
C PRO A 154 2.43 8.99 13.78
N TYR A 155 2.45 7.71 13.42
CA TYR A 155 1.24 6.91 13.26
C TYR A 155 0.68 6.49 14.62
N ARG A 156 -0.64 6.58 14.74
CA ARG A 156 -1.40 6.04 15.87
C ARG A 156 -2.59 5.26 15.34
N TYR A 157 -2.65 4.00 15.72
CA TYR A 157 -3.75 3.12 15.34
C TYR A 157 -5.10 3.63 15.88
N ALA A 158 -6.10 3.66 15.01
CA ALA A 158 -7.50 3.82 15.35
C ALA A 158 -8.34 2.85 14.52
N LYS A 159 -9.33 2.20 15.16
CA LYS A 159 -10.29 1.33 14.45
C LYS A 159 -11.03 2.14 13.38
N ASP A 160 -11.38 1.48 12.29
CA ASP A 160 -12.28 2.06 11.31
C ASP A 160 -13.71 2.17 11.87
N THR A 161 -14.41 3.22 11.50
CA THR A 161 -15.76 3.50 12.02
C THR A 161 -16.85 2.61 11.44
N ILE A 162 -16.56 1.97 10.29
CA ILE A 162 -17.48 1.04 9.60
C ILE A 162 -16.97 -0.40 9.60
N GLY A 163 -15.94 -0.71 10.39
CA GLY A 163 -15.50 -2.07 10.66
C GLY A 163 -14.50 -2.68 9.67
N ARG A 164 -13.99 -1.92 8.68
CA ARG A 164 -12.96 -2.42 7.75
C ARG A 164 -11.62 -2.65 8.46
N ALA A 165 -10.81 -3.56 7.94
CA ALA A 165 -9.45 -3.73 8.39
C ALA A 165 -8.62 -2.47 8.13
N VAL A 166 -7.83 -2.02 9.12
CA VAL A 166 -6.98 -0.84 8.98
C VAL A 166 -5.61 -1.25 8.51
N VAL A 167 -5.10 -0.59 7.46
CA VAL A 167 -3.79 -0.84 6.87
C VAL A 167 -3.00 0.46 6.69
N LEU A 168 -1.67 0.38 6.85
CA LEU A 168 -0.74 1.40 6.37
C LEU A 168 -0.29 0.99 4.97
N SER A 169 -0.94 1.49 3.95
CA SER A 169 -0.60 1.18 2.56
C SER A 169 0.66 1.90 2.08
N GLU A 170 1.06 2.97 2.78
CA GLU A 170 2.37 3.61 2.61
C GLU A 170 2.80 4.30 3.91
N PHE A 171 4.08 4.14 4.27
CA PHE A 171 4.67 4.85 5.40
C PHE A 171 6.20 4.83 5.34
N GLY A 172 6.83 5.68 6.17
CA GLY A 172 8.28 5.79 6.28
C GLY A 172 8.88 6.73 5.25
N GLY A 173 9.26 6.23 4.09
CA GLY A 173 9.85 7.03 3.01
C GLY A 173 11.17 7.69 3.40
N TYR A 174 11.94 7.05 4.28
CA TYR A 174 13.23 7.54 4.76
C TYR A 174 14.28 7.41 3.68
N SER A 175 15.03 8.47 3.43
CA SER A 175 15.94 8.57 2.30
C SER A 175 17.40 8.77 2.71
N GLN A 176 18.27 8.23 1.88
CA GLN A 176 19.69 8.51 1.82
C GLN A 176 20.08 8.64 0.34
N HIS A 177 20.57 9.81 -0.04
CA HIS A 177 21.06 10.05 -1.40
C HIS A 177 22.51 9.62 -1.54
N LEU A 178 22.77 8.76 -2.52
CA LEU A 178 24.12 8.32 -2.91
C LEU A 178 24.38 8.78 -4.36
N PRO A 179 25.06 9.91 -4.58
CA PRO A 179 25.14 10.56 -5.89
C PRO A 179 25.63 9.65 -7.04
N GLU A 180 26.58 8.77 -6.76
CA GLU A 180 27.17 7.86 -7.76
C GLU A 180 26.23 6.74 -8.19
N HIS A 181 25.17 6.48 -7.40
CA HIS A 181 24.18 5.42 -7.59
C HIS A 181 22.76 5.94 -7.78
N SER A 182 22.59 7.24 -7.99
CA SER A 182 21.30 7.89 -8.14
C SER A 182 21.02 8.29 -9.59
N PHE A 183 19.78 8.16 -10.03
CA PHE A 183 19.33 8.57 -11.36
C PHE A 183 19.47 10.09 -11.59
N SER A 184 19.29 10.89 -10.55
CA SER A 184 19.23 12.35 -10.61
C SER A 184 20.10 13.00 -9.53
N PRO A 185 20.73 14.15 -9.81
CA PRO A 185 21.39 14.95 -8.78
C PRO A 185 20.39 15.59 -7.79
N LYS A 186 19.11 15.67 -8.16
CA LYS A 186 18.03 16.10 -7.26
C LYS A 186 17.56 14.89 -6.47
N GLU A 187 17.34 15.12 -5.17
CA GLU A 187 16.82 14.10 -4.29
C GLU A 187 15.42 14.48 -3.76
N PHE A 188 14.58 13.48 -3.63
CA PHE A 188 13.34 13.55 -2.88
C PHE A 188 13.27 12.40 -1.86
N GLY A 189 12.68 12.70 -0.70
CA GLY A 189 12.40 11.75 0.37
C GLY A 189 11.76 12.49 1.53
N TYR A 190 10.96 11.79 2.32
CA TYR A 190 10.17 12.41 3.38
C TYR A 190 11.01 12.76 4.61
N LYS A 191 12.06 11.99 4.88
CA LYS A 191 13.03 12.27 5.94
C LYS A 191 14.42 11.80 5.50
N ARG A 192 15.40 12.69 5.58
CA ARG A 192 16.74 12.48 5.02
C ARG A 192 17.75 12.09 6.07
N PHE A 193 18.62 11.15 5.73
CA PHE A 193 19.72 10.67 6.56
C PHE A 193 21.03 10.70 5.78
N GLN A 194 22.13 11.02 6.49
CA GLN A 194 23.44 11.13 5.87
C GLN A 194 24.23 9.82 5.89
N THR A 195 23.86 8.87 6.75
CA THR A 195 24.56 7.60 6.91
C THR A 195 23.59 6.43 6.94
N ALA A 196 24.04 5.26 6.48
CA ALA A 196 23.27 4.02 6.53
C ALA A 196 22.86 3.64 7.97
N ASP A 197 23.77 3.85 8.96
CA ASP A 197 23.45 3.57 10.34
C ASP A 197 22.34 4.46 10.91
N ALA A 198 22.36 5.76 10.58
CA ALA A 198 21.29 6.67 10.99
C ALA A 198 19.95 6.32 10.31
N LEU A 199 19.99 5.91 9.03
CA LEU A 199 18.83 5.48 8.27
C LEU A 199 18.20 4.22 8.89
N VAL A 200 18.98 3.16 9.11
CA VAL A 200 18.46 1.91 9.68
C VAL A 200 18.02 2.09 11.15
N SER A 201 18.72 2.90 11.92
CA SER A 201 18.31 3.23 13.29
C SER A 201 16.97 3.98 13.34
N ALA A 202 16.70 4.82 12.37
CA ALA A 202 15.41 5.49 12.25
C ALA A 202 14.30 4.52 11.82
N PHE A 203 14.60 3.59 10.91
CA PHE A 203 13.69 2.52 10.50
C PHE A 203 13.29 1.63 11.69
N GLU A 204 14.25 1.15 12.47
CA GLU A 204 13.98 0.37 13.69
C GLU A 204 13.07 1.13 14.67
N LYS A 205 13.39 2.40 14.95
CA LYS A 205 12.58 3.23 15.85
C LYS A 205 11.17 3.43 15.36
N LEU A 206 10.97 3.57 14.05
CA LEU A 206 9.65 3.68 13.43
C LEU A 206 8.82 2.41 13.68
N TYR A 207 9.40 1.24 13.45
CA TYR A 207 8.72 -0.03 13.68
C TYR A 207 8.43 -0.27 15.16
N GLU A 208 9.41 -0.07 16.04
CA GLU A 208 9.26 -0.30 17.48
C GLU A 208 8.24 0.64 18.15
N ARG A 209 8.18 1.88 17.71
CA ARG A 209 7.32 2.89 18.34
C ARG A 209 5.92 2.97 17.75
N GLU A 210 5.76 2.60 16.48
CA GLU A 210 4.54 2.86 15.73
C GLU A 210 3.91 1.58 15.19
N VAL A 211 4.64 0.77 14.40
CA VAL A 211 4.07 -0.35 13.65
C VAL A 211 3.80 -1.56 14.55
N ILE A 212 4.78 -1.98 15.35
CA ILE A 212 4.63 -3.14 16.24
C ILE A 212 3.52 -2.90 17.29
N PRO A 213 3.47 -1.75 17.98
CA PRO A 213 2.36 -1.46 18.89
C PRO A 213 1.00 -1.33 18.18
N ALA A 214 0.98 -0.85 16.94
CA ALA A 214 -0.25 -0.76 16.16
C ALA A 214 -0.77 -2.15 15.75
N LYS A 215 0.13 -3.08 15.36
CA LYS A 215 -0.24 -4.48 15.10
C LYS A 215 -0.93 -5.11 16.30
N ALA A 216 -0.39 -4.92 17.50
CA ALA A 216 -0.99 -5.43 18.73
C ALA A 216 -2.39 -4.87 19.03
N LYS A 217 -2.76 -3.73 18.40
CA LYS A 217 -4.08 -3.09 18.50
C LYS A 217 -5.02 -3.43 17.34
N GLY A 218 -4.54 -4.12 16.30
CA GLY A 218 -5.35 -4.54 15.16
C GLY A 218 -4.96 -3.97 13.79
N LEU A 219 -3.79 -3.33 13.65
CA LEU A 219 -3.25 -3.01 12.32
C LEU A 219 -3.03 -4.29 11.53
N ALA A 220 -3.69 -4.42 10.37
CA ALA A 220 -3.73 -5.64 9.59
C ALA A 220 -2.52 -5.78 8.65
N ALA A 221 -2.02 -4.67 8.10
CA ALA A 221 -0.86 -4.67 7.22
C ALA A 221 -0.12 -3.33 7.24
N ALA A 222 1.15 -3.34 6.81
CA ALA A 222 1.97 -2.15 6.67
C ALA A 222 2.95 -2.32 5.49
N ILE A 223 2.92 -1.40 4.53
CA ILE A 223 3.79 -1.37 3.35
C ILE A 223 4.77 -0.20 3.49
N TYR A 224 6.04 -0.51 3.71
CA TYR A 224 7.09 0.51 3.81
C TYR A 224 7.47 1.08 2.43
N THR A 225 7.60 2.37 2.33
CA THR A 225 8.01 3.08 1.10
C THR A 225 9.51 3.38 1.15
N GLN A 226 10.37 2.74 0.30
CA GLN A 226 10.06 1.78 -0.74
C GLN A 226 11.21 0.77 -0.97
N LEU A 227 11.05 -0.15 -1.91
CA LEU A 227 12.03 -1.19 -2.19
C LEU A 227 13.31 -0.62 -2.81
N SER A 228 13.19 0.20 -3.86
CA SER A 228 14.34 0.78 -4.57
C SER A 228 14.14 2.25 -4.83
N ASP A 229 15.24 2.98 -5.00
CA ASP A 229 15.18 4.34 -5.51
C ASP A 229 14.51 4.36 -6.89
N VAL A 230 13.72 5.40 -7.15
CA VAL A 230 13.00 5.62 -8.41
C VAL A 230 13.18 7.06 -8.84
N GLU A 231 13.83 7.29 -9.97
CA GLU A 231 14.14 8.62 -10.49
C GLU A 231 14.83 9.50 -9.43
N GLN A 232 14.20 10.61 -9.00
CA GLN A 232 14.70 11.48 -7.94
C GLN A 232 14.33 11.03 -6.52
N GLU A 233 13.49 10.03 -6.36
CA GLU A 233 13.16 9.47 -5.05
C GLU A 233 14.27 8.56 -4.55
N THR A 234 14.90 8.94 -3.44
CA THR A 234 16.06 8.24 -2.86
C THR A 234 15.75 7.56 -1.55
N ASN A 235 14.50 7.08 -1.40
CA ASN A 235 13.95 6.43 -0.20
C ASN A 235 13.87 4.91 -0.31
N GLY A 236 14.53 4.30 -1.29
CA GLY A 236 14.60 2.85 -1.46
C GLY A 236 15.51 2.15 -0.44
N PHE A 237 15.29 0.85 -0.21
CA PHE A 237 16.25 -0.04 0.44
C PHE A 237 17.51 -0.23 -0.38
N VAL A 238 17.37 -0.22 -1.70
CA VAL A 238 18.47 -0.31 -2.65
C VAL A 238 18.50 0.91 -3.56
N THR A 239 19.69 1.21 -4.09
CA THR A 239 19.88 2.29 -5.05
C THR A 239 19.16 2.02 -6.38
N TYR A 240 19.04 3.05 -7.22
CA TYR A 240 18.39 2.98 -8.53
C TYR A 240 18.98 1.87 -9.42
N ASP A 241 20.31 1.75 -9.44
CA ASP A 241 21.06 0.74 -10.20
C ASP A 241 21.13 -0.64 -9.52
N ARG A 242 20.68 -0.79 -8.27
CA ARG A 242 20.77 -1.99 -7.41
C ARG A 242 22.19 -2.36 -6.97
N GLU A 243 23.15 -1.49 -7.17
CA GLU A 243 24.55 -1.76 -6.79
C GLU A 243 24.76 -1.67 -5.27
N VAL A 244 24.00 -0.81 -4.57
CA VAL A 244 24.14 -0.60 -3.12
C VAL A 244 22.85 -0.90 -2.38
N VAL A 245 22.94 -1.74 -1.36
CA VAL A 245 21.89 -1.90 -0.33
C VAL A 245 22.15 -0.88 0.78
N LYS A 246 21.25 0.06 0.96
CA LYS A 246 21.41 1.19 1.88
C LYS A 246 21.10 0.86 3.34
N MET A 247 20.47 -0.28 3.60
CA MET A 247 20.05 -0.73 4.93
C MET A 247 20.92 -1.87 5.44
N ASP A 248 21.21 -1.91 6.73
CA ASP A 248 21.79 -3.10 7.35
C ASP A 248 20.78 -4.24 7.37
N LEU A 249 21.07 -5.31 6.63
CA LEU A 249 20.15 -6.42 6.37
C LEU A 249 19.81 -7.20 7.64
N GLU A 250 20.78 -7.40 8.55
CA GLU A 250 20.57 -8.14 9.80
C GLU A 250 19.63 -7.38 10.74
N ARG A 251 19.82 -6.08 10.83
CA ARG A 251 18.96 -5.20 11.64
C ARG A 251 17.53 -5.15 11.10
N VAL A 252 17.37 -5.07 9.77
CA VAL A 252 16.03 -5.12 9.14
C VAL A 252 15.34 -6.46 9.40
N ARG A 253 16.07 -7.59 9.27
CA ARG A 253 15.53 -8.92 9.61
C ARG A 253 15.07 -8.99 11.07
N ALA A 254 15.92 -8.52 11.98
CA ALA A 254 15.63 -8.55 13.40
C ALA A 254 14.35 -7.77 13.75
N ILE A 255 14.12 -6.62 13.13
CA ILE A 255 12.92 -5.83 13.37
C ILE A 255 11.67 -6.48 12.75
N ASN A 256 11.79 -7.05 11.56
CA ASN A 256 10.69 -7.76 10.91
C ASN A 256 10.31 -9.04 11.68
N ALA A 257 11.28 -9.75 12.28
CA ALA A 257 11.01 -10.87 13.18
C ALA A 257 10.19 -10.43 14.40
N LYS A 258 10.56 -9.31 15.06
CA LYS A 258 9.75 -8.73 16.17
C LYS A 258 8.32 -8.40 15.73
N LEU A 259 8.15 -7.90 14.49
CA LEU A 259 6.82 -7.63 13.95
C LEU A 259 6.04 -8.94 13.80
N SER A 260 6.64 -10.01 13.31
CA SER A 260 6.00 -11.32 13.16
C SER A 260 5.57 -11.92 14.51
N ASP A 261 6.38 -11.76 15.55
CA ASP A 261 6.15 -12.29 16.90
C ASP A 261 5.18 -11.45 17.74
N ALA A 262 4.83 -10.22 17.29
CA ALA A 262 3.92 -9.37 18.04
C ALA A 262 2.54 -10.02 18.19
N LYS A 263 1.97 -9.96 19.40
CA LYS A 263 0.68 -10.57 19.74
C LYS A 263 -0.40 -10.16 18.75
N LYS A 264 -1.22 -11.13 18.33
CA LYS A 264 -2.47 -10.86 17.61
C LYS A 264 -3.43 -10.15 18.57
N PRO A 265 -4.29 -9.24 18.07
CA PRO A 265 -5.35 -8.68 18.89
C PRO A 265 -6.24 -9.80 19.45
N GLU A 266 -6.66 -9.67 20.72
CA GLU A 266 -7.67 -10.59 21.26
C GLU A 266 -8.97 -10.46 20.45
N PRO A 267 -9.68 -11.56 20.16
CA PRO A 267 -10.98 -11.48 19.50
C PRO A 267 -11.94 -10.65 20.35
N ASP A 268 -12.68 -9.78 19.71
CA ASP A 268 -13.65 -8.92 20.35
C ASP A 268 -14.76 -9.78 20.95
N LYS A 269 -14.80 -9.89 22.28
CA LYS A 269 -15.76 -10.72 23.04
C LYS A 269 -17.22 -10.28 22.87
N THR A 270 -17.46 -9.11 22.26
CA THR A 270 -18.81 -8.60 21.98
C THR A 270 -19.49 -9.30 20.80
N GLN A 271 -18.75 -9.92 19.89
CA GLN A 271 -19.33 -10.62 18.73
C GLN A 271 -19.77 -12.06 19.02
N THR A 272 -19.42 -12.62 20.17
CA THR A 272 -19.77 -14.01 20.53
C THR A 272 -21.18 -14.17 21.12
N LEU A 273 -21.90 -13.09 21.39
CA LEU A 273 -23.25 -13.17 21.99
C LEU A 273 -24.39 -13.10 20.94
N GLU A 274 -24.13 -12.66 19.70
CA GLU A 274 -25.18 -12.61 18.67
C GLU A 274 -25.32 -13.90 17.84
N GLN A 275 -24.36 -14.82 17.90
CA GLN A 275 -24.42 -16.10 17.16
C GLN A 275 -25.01 -17.28 17.99
N ALA A 276 -25.37 -17.07 19.23
CA ALA A 276 -25.90 -18.14 20.09
C ALA A 276 -27.43 -18.28 20.08
N ASP A 277 -28.16 -17.40 19.42
CA ASP A 277 -29.67 -17.36 19.53
C ASP A 277 -30.42 -17.82 18.26
N GLU A 278 -29.72 -18.29 17.20
CA GLU A 278 -30.39 -18.76 15.98
C GLU A 278 -30.42 -20.29 15.77
N THR A 279 -30.13 -21.08 16.80
CA THR A 279 -30.25 -22.55 16.71
C THR A 279 -31.29 -23.10 17.70
N ASN A 280 -32.52 -22.65 17.62
CA ASN A 280 -33.66 -23.37 18.20
C ASN A 280 -34.95 -23.01 17.45
N VAL A 281 -35.16 -23.58 16.28
CA VAL A 281 -36.48 -23.92 15.78
C VAL A 281 -36.43 -25.33 15.21
N ILE A 282 -36.84 -26.26 16.02
CA ILE A 282 -37.30 -27.60 15.62
C ILE A 282 -38.81 -27.46 15.32
N VAL A 283 -39.21 -27.75 14.14
CA VAL A 283 -40.25 -28.74 13.72
C VAL A 283 -40.36 -28.69 12.21
#